data_5462bb2a5daa4552542c32500ffaa1df
#
_entry.id   5462bb2a5daa4552542c32500ffaa1df
#
_cell.length_a   1.000
_cell.length_b   1.000
_cell.length_c   1.000
_cell.angle_alpha   90.00
_cell.angle_beta   90.00
_cell.angle_gamma   90.00
#
_symmetry.space_group_name_H-M   'P 1'
#
loop_
_entity.id
_entity.type
_entity.pdbx_description
1 polymer ?
#
loop_
_entity_poly.entity_id
_entity_poly.type
_entity_poly.pdbx_seq_one_letter_code
_entity_poly.pdbx_strand_id
1 'polypeptide(L)'
;KSQIQALDRTQPGLPMKKGRCGTMTHDYKRNGTTTLFAALEMLQGKVIGQCYQRHRHQEFLRFLRTLDTEFPGKVPLHLIMDNYGTHKHENVRAWLTRHPRFVLHFVPTSSSWLNMVERWFGQLDDKAIRRGVFRSVEDLEASIDAFLITWNKDPKPFVWTATVDSIVEKLARCRRTLEKIQPGCTS
;
A
#
# COMPACT_ATOMS: atom_id res chain seq x y z
N LYS A 1 2.50 0.52 1.60
CA LYS A 1 2.59 -0.76 2.33
C LYS A 1 1.36 -1.01 3.16
N SER A 2 0.98 -2.28 3.35
CA SER A 2 -0.15 -2.66 4.19
C SER A 2 0.20 -3.87 5.04
N GLN A 3 -0.20 -3.86 6.32
CA GLN A 3 -0.19 -5.04 7.18
C GLN A 3 -1.53 -5.75 7.02
N ILE A 4 -1.50 -7.02 6.66
CA ILE A 4 -2.68 -7.81 6.33
C ILE A 4 -2.75 -9.01 7.27
N GLN A 5 -3.96 -9.31 7.76
CA GLN A 5 -4.21 -10.43 8.68
C GLN A 5 -4.77 -11.63 7.92
N ALA A 6 -4.24 -12.81 8.22
CA ALA A 6 -4.82 -14.07 7.78
C ALA A 6 -6.03 -14.41 8.66
N LEU A 7 -7.22 -14.11 8.16
CA LEU A 7 -8.48 -14.33 8.86
C LEU A 7 -9.16 -15.60 8.37
N ASP A 8 -9.36 -16.55 9.27
CA ASP A 8 -10.20 -17.72 9.05
C ASP A 8 -11.60 -17.46 9.62
N ARG A 9 -12.57 -17.35 8.73
CA ARG A 9 -13.98 -17.13 9.12
C ARG A 9 -14.62 -18.43 9.48
N THR A 10 -15.02 -18.58 10.74
CA THR A 10 -15.61 -19.81 11.28
C THR A 10 -16.99 -20.10 10.74
N GLN A 11 -17.66 -19.09 10.16
CA GLN A 11 -19.00 -19.26 9.55
C GLN A 11 -19.04 -18.62 8.15
N PRO A 12 -19.67 -19.31 7.16
CA PRO A 12 -19.84 -18.74 5.84
C PRO A 12 -20.71 -17.47 5.90
N GLY A 13 -20.30 -16.44 5.16
CA GLY A 13 -21.12 -15.24 4.99
C GLY A 13 -22.48 -15.59 4.38
N LEU A 14 -23.55 -15.00 4.88
CA LEU A 14 -24.87 -15.15 4.29
C LEU A 14 -24.92 -14.35 2.97
N PRO A 15 -25.27 -15.00 1.85
CA PRO A 15 -25.35 -14.33 0.56
C PRO A 15 -26.44 -13.26 0.55
N MET A 16 -26.27 -12.24 -0.29
CA MET A 16 -27.30 -11.23 -0.53
C MET A 16 -28.58 -11.91 -1.04
N LYS A 17 -29.72 -11.63 -0.40
CA LYS A 17 -31.05 -11.98 -0.87
C LYS A 17 -31.81 -10.69 -1.19
N LYS A 18 -32.81 -10.76 -2.09
CA LYS A 18 -33.66 -9.62 -2.44
C LYS A 18 -34.26 -8.98 -1.16
N GLY A 19 -33.91 -7.72 -0.88
CA GLY A 19 -34.35 -7.00 0.33
C GLY A 19 -33.51 -7.23 1.60
N ARG A 20 -32.37 -7.97 1.53
CA ARG A 20 -31.43 -8.12 2.66
C ARG A 20 -30.00 -7.95 2.20
N CYS A 21 -29.26 -7.09 2.91
CA CYS A 21 -27.81 -6.97 2.71
C CYS A 21 -27.12 -8.30 3.07
N GLY A 22 -26.02 -8.59 2.37
CA GLY A 22 -25.13 -9.70 2.79
C GLY A 22 -24.55 -9.39 4.17
N THR A 23 -24.72 -10.29 5.13
CA THR A 23 -24.13 -10.16 6.47
C THR A 23 -22.89 -11.05 6.55
N MET A 24 -21.81 -10.49 7.07
CA MET A 24 -20.61 -11.24 7.43
C MET A 24 -20.61 -11.39 8.95
N THR A 25 -20.38 -12.60 9.43
CA THR A 25 -20.19 -12.85 10.86
C THR A 25 -18.89 -12.22 11.33
N HIS A 26 -18.92 -11.67 12.57
CA HIS A 26 -17.72 -11.11 13.20
C HIS A 26 -16.81 -12.18 13.82
N ASP A 27 -17.22 -13.45 13.78
CA ASP A 27 -16.45 -14.58 14.31
C ASP A 27 -15.35 -14.98 13.31
N TYR A 28 -14.12 -14.70 13.69
CA TYR A 28 -12.93 -15.09 12.90
C TYR A 28 -11.79 -15.50 13.83
N LYS A 29 -11.02 -16.49 13.38
CA LYS A 29 -9.74 -16.85 13.96
C LYS A 29 -8.62 -16.13 13.22
N ARG A 30 -7.66 -15.58 13.96
CA ARG A 30 -6.47 -14.95 13.39
C ARG A 30 -5.34 -15.98 13.32
N ASN A 31 -4.86 -16.24 12.11
CA ASN A 31 -3.79 -17.20 11.85
C ASN A 31 -2.44 -16.52 11.56
N GLY A 32 -2.30 -15.25 11.90
CA GLY A 32 -1.08 -14.49 11.76
C GLY A 32 -1.24 -13.26 10.85
N THR A 33 -0.12 -12.60 10.57
CA THR A 33 -0.08 -11.36 9.78
C THR A 33 1.12 -11.39 8.83
N THR A 34 0.94 -10.82 7.65
CA THR A 34 2.04 -10.47 6.74
C THR A 34 2.05 -8.99 6.45
N THR A 35 3.17 -8.46 5.99
CA THR A 35 3.32 -7.07 5.55
C THR A 35 3.60 -7.05 4.05
N LEU A 36 2.69 -6.48 3.28
CA LEU A 36 2.88 -6.30 1.84
C LEU A 36 3.53 -4.94 1.56
N PHE A 37 4.72 -4.96 0.95
CA PHE A 37 5.29 -3.82 0.27
C PHE A 37 4.87 -3.86 -1.18
N ALA A 38 4.38 -2.75 -1.70
CA ALA A 38 4.01 -2.65 -3.11
C ALA A 38 4.44 -1.30 -3.69
N ALA A 39 4.88 -1.32 -4.94
CA ALA A 39 5.15 -0.15 -5.76
C ALA A 39 4.31 -0.22 -7.03
N LEU A 40 3.55 0.84 -7.28
CA LEU A 40 2.78 1.03 -8.50
C LEU A 40 3.62 1.81 -9.50
N GLU A 41 3.91 1.20 -10.63
CA GLU A 41 4.53 1.89 -11.77
C GLU A 41 3.44 2.73 -12.46
N MET A 42 3.68 4.03 -12.57
CA MET A 42 2.63 5.01 -12.94
C MET A 42 2.29 5.00 -14.42
N LEU A 43 3.23 4.62 -15.31
CA LEU A 43 3.02 4.70 -16.74
C LEU A 43 2.22 3.50 -17.28
N GLN A 44 2.55 2.30 -16.81
CA GLN A 44 1.91 1.07 -17.28
C GLN A 44 0.84 0.57 -16.30
N GLY A 45 0.86 1.02 -15.04
CA GLY A 45 -0.01 0.52 -13.99
C GLY A 45 0.41 -0.84 -13.42
N LYS A 46 1.61 -1.32 -13.76
CA LYS A 46 2.19 -2.54 -13.22
C LYS A 46 2.48 -2.37 -11.73
N VAL A 47 2.25 -3.42 -10.95
CA VAL A 47 2.55 -3.43 -9.51
C VAL A 47 3.61 -4.45 -9.20
N ILE A 48 4.66 -4.01 -8.51
CA ILE A 48 5.68 -4.87 -7.92
C ILE A 48 5.33 -5.00 -6.44
N GLY A 49 5.04 -6.21 -5.98
CA GLY A 49 4.66 -6.48 -4.61
C GLY A 49 5.49 -7.61 -4.02
N GLN A 50 5.75 -7.51 -2.70
CA GLN A 50 6.46 -8.55 -1.97
C GLN A 50 5.99 -8.61 -0.51
N CYS A 51 5.65 -9.80 -0.04
CA CYS A 51 5.26 -10.05 1.34
C CYS A 51 6.48 -10.25 2.23
N TYR A 52 6.41 -9.73 3.46
CA TYR A 52 7.44 -9.87 4.50
C TYR A 52 6.79 -10.08 5.86
N GLN A 53 7.47 -10.81 6.73
CA GLN A 53 6.98 -11.05 8.09
C GLN A 53 6.98 -9.78 8.96
N ARG A 54 7.87 -8.83 8.68
CA ARG A 54 8.06 -7.62 9.49
C ARG A 54 8.16 -6.38 8.61
N HIS A 55 7.90 -5.24 9.24
CA HIS A 55 7.98 -3.93 8.60
C HIS A 55 9.09 -3.09 9.23
N ARG A 56 10.33 -3.45 8.95
CA ARG A 56 11.52 -2.72 9.41
C ARG A 56 12.29 -2.15 8.22
N HIS A 57 13.31 -1.35 8.50
CA HIS A 57 14.19 -0.80 7.48
C HIS A 57 14.91 -1.90 6.65
N GLN A 58 15.17 -3.08 7.24
CA GLN A 58 15.79 -4.21 6.53
C GLN A 58 14.88 -4.73 5.40
N GLU A 59 13.60 -4.93 5.68
CA GLU A 59 12.61 -5.36 4.70
C GLU A 59 12.41 -4.27 3.62
N PHE A 60 12.39 -3.01 4.02
CA PHE A 60 12.33 -1.90 3.08
C PHE A 60 13.55 -1.86 2.15
N LEU A 61 14.76 -2.06 2.68
CA LEU A 61 15.99 -2.15 1.87
C LEU A 61 15.96 -3.34 0.90
N ARG A 62 15.40 -4.49 1.30
CA ARG A 62 15.21 -5.63 0.39
C ARG A 62 14.28 -5.25 -0.75
N PHE A 63 13.18 -4.58 -0.43
CA PHE A 63 12.22 -4.12 -1.42
C PHE A 63 12.83 -3.09 -2.38
N LEU A 64 13.65 -2.15 -1.91
CA LEU A 64 14.37 -1.21 -2.78
C LEU A 64 15.32 -1.94 -3.74
N ARG A 65 15.99 -3.01 -3.31
CA ARG A 65 16.83 -3.84 -4.18
C ARG A 65 16.00 -4.60 -5.21
N THR A 66 14.82 -5.07 -4.86
CA THR A 66 13.87 -5.65 -5.82
C THR A 66 13.51 -4.63 -6.90
N LEU A 67 13.18 -3.39 -6.51
CA LEU A 67 12.91 -2.32 -7.48
C LEU A 67 14.12 -2.00 -8.35
N ASP A 68 15.32 -2.02 -7.80
CA ASP A 68 16.56 -1.80 -8.55
C ASP A 68 16.77 -2.86 -9.64
N THR A 69 16.41 -4.10 -9.35
CA THR A 69 16.47 -5.24 -10.30
C THR A 69 15.36 -5.17 -11.35
N GLU A 70 14.13 -4.81 -10.95
CA GLU A 70 12.97 -4.72 -11.84
C GLU A 70 13.08 -3.57 -12.86
N PHE A 71 13.78 -2.50 -12.49
CA PHE A 71 14.03 -1.35 -13.36
C PHE A 71 15.54 -1.19 -13.65
N PRO A 72 16.12 -2.05 -14.48
CA PRO A 72 17.55 -1.97 -14.81
C PRO A 72 17.85 -0.68 -15.58
N GLY A 73 19.08 -0.18 -15.42
CA GLY A 73 19.57 0.98 -16.17
C GLY A 73 19.87 2.19 -15.29
N LYS A 74 20.14 3.33 -15.93
CA LYS A 74 20.56 4.57 -15.27
C LYS A 74 19.45 5.60 -15.11
N VAL A 75 18.23 5.29 -15.53
CA VAL A 75 17.09 6.21 -15.42
C VAL A 75 16.77 6.50 -13.95
N PRO A 76 16.59 7.76 -13.56
CA PRO A 76 16.17 8.10 -12.21
C PRO A 76 14.82 7.45 -11.85
N LEU A 77 14.73 6.90 -10.64
CA LEU A 77 13.52 6.32 -10.07
C LEU A 77 12.97 7.26 -9.01
N HIS A 78 11.88 7.95 -9.32
CA HIS A 78 11.18 8.82 -8.39
C HIS A 78 10.14 8.02 -7.61
N LEU A 79 10.38 7.78 -6.33
CA LEU A 79 9.49 7.04 -5.46
C LEU A 79 8.65 7.97 -4.61
N ILE A 80 7.35 7.98 -4.84
CA ILE A 80 6.36 8.71 -4.02
C ILE A 80 5.90 7.78 -2.90
N MET A 81 6.05 8.20 -1.65
CA MET A 81 5.78 7.34 -0.50
C MET A 81 5.28 8.11 0.72
N ASP A 82 4.71 7.39 1.67
CA ASP A 82 4.28 7.93 2.95
C ASP A 82 5.47 8.35 3.84
N ASN A 83 5.22 9.26 4.76
CA ASN A 83 6.23 9.82 5.67
C ASN A 83 6.48 8.89 6.89
N TYR A 84 6.70 7.60 6.66
CA TYR A 84 6.91 6.64 7.73
C TYR A 84 8.37 6.57 8.20
N GLY A 85 8.59 6.42 9.52
CA GLY A 85 9.92 6.50 10.14
C GLY A 85 10.96 5.51 9.60
N THR A 86 10.55 4.29 9.23
CA THR A 86 11.46 3.28 8.66
C THR A 86 12.11 3.72 7.35
N HIS A 87 11.47 4.58 6.58
CA HIS A 87 12.00 5.10 5.32
C HIS A 87 13.15 6.10 5.54
N LYS A 88 13.23 6.67 6.72
CA LYS A 88 14.24 7.68 7.11
C LYS A 88 15.40 7.10 7.94
N HIS A 89 15.43 5.78 8.13
CA HIS A 89 16.47 5.12 8.91
C HIS A 89 17.86 5.35 8.30
N GLU A 90 18.88 5.42 9.14
CA GLU A 90 20.27 5.68 8.73
C GLU A 90 20.75 4.73 7.64
N ASN A 91 20.50 3.42 7.79
CA ASN A 91 20.88 2.41 6.80
C ASN A 91 20.21 2.63 5.44
N VAL A 92 18.98 3.16 5.42
CA VAL A 92 18.28 3.53 4.17
C VAL A 92 18.96 4.72 3.53
N ARG A 93 19.31 5.75 4.32
CA ARG A 93 20.05 6.92 3.81
C ARG A 93 21.41 6.52 3.25
N ALA A 94 22.16 5.68 3.96
CA ALA A 94 23.46 5.18 3.50
C ALA A 94 23.34 4.36 2.20
N TRP A 95 22.27 3.61 2.04
CA TRP A 95 21.98 2.89 0.79
C TRP A 95 21.66 3.86 -0.36
N LEU A 96 20.81 4.85 -0.13
CA LEU A 96 20.43 5.86 -1.12
C LEU A 96 21.62 6.69 -1.60
N THR A 97 22.56 7.05 -0.71
CA THR A 97 23.81 7.74 -1.09
C THR A 97 24.61 6.95 -2.12
N ARG A 98 24.59 5.61 -2.05
CA ARG A 98 25.26 4.72 -3.02
C ARG A 98 24.42 4.43 -4.27
N HIS A 99 23.11 4.78 -4.24
CA HIS A 99 22.17 4.57 -5.33
C HIS A 99 21.47 5.89 -5.70
N PRO A 100 22.21 6.89 -6.24
CA PRO A 100 21.70 8.26 -6.46
C PRO A 100 20.56 8.33 -7.47
N ARG A 101 20.32 7.25 -8.24
CA ARG A 101 19.16 7.16 -9.15
C ARG A 101 17.82 7.07 -8.40
N PHE A 102 17.80 6.70 -7.10
CA PHE A 102 16.60 6.63 -6.29
C PHE A 102 16.32 7.97 -5.63
N VAL A 103 15.27 8.65 -6.05
CA VAL A 103 14.83 9.95 -5.53
C VAL A 103 13.53 9.73 -4.75
N LEU A 104 13.57 9.94 -3.42
CA LEU A 104 12.40 9.75 -2.56
C LEU A 104 11.61 11.04 -2.42
N HIS A 105 10.30 10.96 -2.64
CA HIS A 105 9.35 12.05 -2.45
C HIS A 105 8.35 11.64 -1.37
N PHE A 106 8.34 12.35 -0.25
CA PHE A 106 7.41 12.07 0.84
C PHE A 106 6.13 12.87 0.68
N VAL A 107 4.98 12.19 0.73
CA VAL A 107 3.69 12.88 0.79
C VAL A 107 3.52 13.56 2.15
N PRO A 108 2.81 14.69 2.22
CA PRO A 108 2.52 15.35 3.50
C PRO A 108 1.80 14.42 4.47
N THR A 109 2.00 14.64 5.76
CA THR A 109 1.29 13.91 6.82
C THR A 109 -0.22 14.01 6.62
N SER A 110 -0.94 12.93 6.85
CA SER A 110 -2.41 12.81 6.64
C SER A 110 -2.87 12.97 5.18
N SER A 111 -1.96 12.85 4.22
CA SER A 111 -2.24 12.98 2.79
C SER A 111 -1.97 11.68 2.01
N SER A 112 -2.16 10.52 2.63
CA SER A 112 -1.97 9.20 2.00
C SER A 112 -2.80 9.02 0.72
N TRP A 113 -3.93 9.72 0.60
CA TRP A 113 -4.77 9.75 -0.60
C TRP A 113 -4.06 10.30 -1.85
N LEU A 114 -2.95 11.03 -1.69
CA LEU A 114 -2.07 11.42 -2.80
C LEU A 114 -1.21 10.27 -3.31
N ASN A 115 -1.08 9.20 -2.54
CA ASN A 115 -0.31 8.04 -2.94
C ASN A 115 -1.22 7.05 -3.70
N MET A 116 -1.06 6.99 -5.02
CA MET A 116 -1.93 6.18 -5.89
C MET A 116 -1.90 4.69 -5.57
N VAL A 117 -0.84 4.17 -4.98
CA VAL A 117 -0.77 2.75 -4.57
C VAL A 117 -1.83 2.40 -3.52
N GLU A 118 -2.32 3.37 -2.75
CA GLU A 118 -3.41 3.14 -1.79
C GLU A 118 -4.72 2.73 -2.47
N ARG A 119 -5.00 3.24 -3.67
CA ARG A 119 -6.15 2.79 -4.47
C ARG A 119 -6.00 1.33 -4.89
N TRP A 120 -4.79 0.92 -5.24
CA TRP A 120 -4.51 -0.47 -5.57
C TRP A 120 -4.66 -1.37 -4.35
N PHE A 121 -4.19 -0.96 -3.17
CA PHE A 121 -4.44 -1.69 -1.91
C PHE A 121 -5.93 -1.86 -1.63
N GLY A 122 -6.76 -0.84 -1.89
CA GLY A 122 -8.20 -0.95 -1.78
C GLY A 122 -8.79 -2.01 -2.73
N GLN A 123 -8.28 -2.12 -3.96
CA GLN A 123 -8.73 -3.15 -4.89
C GLN A 123 -8.26 -4.57 -4.49
N LEU A 124 -7.05 -4.70 -3.96
CA LEU A 124 -6.55 -5.95 -3.39
C LEU A 124 -7.46 -6.39 -2.23
N ASP A 125 -7.76 -5.47 -1.30
CA ASP A 125 -8.64 -5.75 -0.17
C ASP A 125 -10.02 -6.24 -0.64
N ASP A 126 -10.68 -5.47 -1.50
CA ASP A 126 -12.04 -5.79 -1.96
C ASP A 126 -12.13 -7.11 -2.76
N LYS A 127 -11.13 -7.40 -3.59
CA LYS A 127 -11.20 -8.51 -4.55
C LYS A 127 -10.57 -9.80 -4.05
N ALA A 128 -9.51 -9.72 -3.23
CA ALA A 128 -8.75 -10.90 -2.81
C ALA A 128 -8.79 -11.15 -1.29
N ILE A 129 -8.80 -10.08 -0.45
CA ILE A 129 -8.63 -10.24 0.99
C ILE A 129 -9.97 -10.27 1.74
N ARG A 130 -10.81 -9.27 1.52
CA ARG A 130 -12.01 -9.02 2.34
C ARG A 130 -12.98 -10.18 2.43
N ARG A 131 -13.10 -10.98 1.37
CA ARG A 131 -13.98 -12.18 1.31
C ARG A 131 -13.21 -13.47 1.40
N GLY A 132 -11.89 -13.42 1.52
CA GLY A 132 -11.02 -14.59 1.65
C GLY A 132 -11.18 -15.26 3.01
N VAL A 133 -10.87 -16.55 3.03
CA VAL A 133 -10.73 -17.37 4.23
C VAL A 133 -9.31 -17.92 4.19
N PHE A 134 -8.50 -17.55 5.19
CA PHE A 134 -7.08 -17.87 5.21
C PHE A 134 -6.74 -18.65 6.46
N ARG A 135 -6.38 -19.91 6.27
CA ARG A 135 -6.04 -20.85 7.36
C ARG A 135 -4.61 -20.67 7.86
N SER A 136 -3.78 -20.02 7.07
CA SER A 136 -2.38 -19.71 7.39
C SER A 136 -1.94 -18.40 6.75
N VAL A 137 -0.75 -17.91 7.12
CA VAL A 137 -0.12 -16.75 6.46
C VAL A 137 0.25 -17.09 5.03
N GLU A 138 0.70 -18.32 4.78
CA GLU A 138 1.07 -18.82 3.45
C GLU A 138 -0.13 -18.81 2.50
N ASP A 139 -1.34 -19.21 2.97
CA ASP A 139 -2.56 -19.12 2.17
C ASP A 139 -2.88 -17.67 1.77
N LEU A 140 -2.70 -16.74 2.71
CA LEU A 140 -2.90 -15.32 2.45
C LEU A 140 -1.89 -14.79 1.43
N GLU A 141 -0.60 -15.11 1.60
CA GLU A 141 0.47 -14.69 0.69
C GLU A 141 0.27 -15.25 -0.72
N ALA A 142 -0.12 -16.52 -0.84
CA ALA A 142 -0.46 -17.12 -2.12
C ALA A 142 -1.63 -16.42 -2.82
N SER A 143 -2.65 -15.98 -2.07
CA SER A 143 -3.77 -15.20 -2.62
C SER A 143 -3.33 -13.81 -3.10
N ILE A 144 -2.44 -13.16 -2.37
CA ILE A 144 -1.86 -11.86 -2.75
C ILE A 144 -1.03 -12.01 -4.04
N ASP A 145 -0.19 -13.03 -4.13
CA ASP A 145 0.64 -13.31 -5.29
C ASP A 145 -0.22 -13.63 -6.53
N ALA A 146 -1.25 -14.44 -6.37
CA ALA A 146 -2.20 -14.72 -7.45
C ALA A 146 -2.91 -13.46 -7.96
N PHE A 147 -3.28 -12.56 -7.05
CA PHE A 147 -3.85 -11.26 -7.41
C PHE A 147 -2.85 -10.39 -8.16
N LEU A 148 -1.60 -10.30 -7.69
CA LEU A 148 -0.51 -9.56 -8.36
C LEU A 148 -0.26 -10.08 -9.78
N ILE A 149 -0.16 -11.39 -9.94
CA ILE A 149 0.01 -12.04 -11.26
C ILE A 149 -1.17 -11.68 -12.18
N THR A 150 -2.40 -11.79 -11.68
CA THR A 150 -3.61 -11.48 -12.46
C THR A 150 -3.68 -10.01 -12.83
N TRP A 151 -3.37 -9.10 -11.88
CA TRP A 151 -3.31 -7.67 -12.13
C TRP A 151 -2.30 -7.32 -13.22
N ASN A 152 -1.10 -7.88 -13.14
CA ASN A 152 0.01 -7.58 -14.06
C ASN A 152 -0.13 -8.21 -15.45
N LYS A 153 -1.13 -9.09 -15.70
CA LYS A 153 -1.46 -9.58 -17.06
C LYS A 153 -2.13 -8.51 -17.91
N ASP A 154 -2.95 -7.64 -17.31
CA ASP A 154 -3.62 -6.51 -18.01
C ASP A 154 -3.60 -5.29 -17.07
N PRO A 155 -2.40 -4.73 -16.81
CA PRO A 155 -2.27 -3.62 -15.88
C PRO A 155 -2.87 -2.36 -16.50
N LYS A 156 -3.61 -1.58 -15.68
CA LYS A 156 -4.21 -0.33 -16.12
C LYS A 156 -3.69 0.82 -15.26
N PRO A 157 -3.08 1.84 -15.85
CA PRO A 157 -2.60 2.98 -15.10
C PRO A 157 -3.77 3.72 -14.44
N PHE A 158 -3.56 4.17 -13.22
CA PHE A 158 -4.51 5.07 -12.58
C PHE A 158 -4.32 6.48 -13.12
N VAL A 159 -5.40 7.06 -13.62
CA VAL A 159 -5.39 8.43 -14.14
C VAL A 159 -5.86 9.38 -13.03
N TRP A 160 -5.10 10.46 -12.79
CA TRP A 160 -5.55 11.55 -11.94
C TRP A 160 -6.64 12.36 -12.65
N THR A 161 -7.81 12.42 -12.02
CA THR A 161 -8.92 13.26 -12.50
C THR A 161 -9.02 14.58 -11.75
N ALA A 162 -8.30 14.70 -10.62
CA ALA A 162 -8.29 15.91 -9.81
C ALA A 162 -7.29 16.93 -10.39
N THR A 163 -7.71 18.19 -10.49
CA THR A 163 -6.84 19.30 -10.89
C THR A 163 -5.88 19.66 -9.75
N VAL A 164 -4.76 20.30 -10.08
CA VAL A 164 -3.79 20.79 -9.09
C VAL A 164 -4.47 21.70 -8.07
N ASP A 165 -5.34 22.62 -8.51
CA ASP A 165 -6.05 23.54 -7.62
C ASP A 165 -6.94 22.79 -6.62
N SER A 166 -7.67 21.77 -7.06
CA SER A 166 -8.51 20.94 -6.17
C SER A 166 -7.67 20.18 -5.14
N ILE A 167 -6.44 19.76 -5.50
CA ILE A 167 -5.51 19.10 -4.59
C ILE A 167 -5.00 20.07 -3.54
N VAL A 168 -4.56 21.27 -3.97
CA VAL A 168 -4.06 22.34 -3.07
C VAL A 168 -5.15 22.77 -2.10
N GLU A 169 -6.40 22.94 -2.57
CA GLU A 169 -7.54 23.29 -1.73
C GLU A 169 -7.86 22.24 -0.67
N LYS A 170 -7.80 20.94 -1.03
CA LYS A 170 -7.96 19.83 -0.08
C LYS A 170 -6.83 19.82 0.97
N LEU A 171 -5.60 20.04 0.56
CA LEU A 171 -4.46 20.13 1.48
C LEU A 171 -4.61 21.30 2.47
N ALA A 172 -5.02 22.47 1.98
CA ALA A 172 -5.29 23.64 2.83
C ALA A 172 -6.43 23.37 3.83
N ARG A 173 -7.47 22.62 3.42
CA ARG A 173 -8.56 22.19 4.30
C ARG A 173 -8.06 21.23 5.39
N CYS A 174 -7.26 20.24 5.02
CA CYS A 174 -6.67 19.30 5.97
C CYS A 174 -5.79 20.01 7.00
N ARG A 175 -4.95 20.97 6.59
CA ARG A 175 -4.13 21.78 7.50
C ARG A 175 -5.00 22.54 8.51
N ARG A 176 -6.01 23.28 8.04
CA ARG A 176 -6.94 24.02 8.92
C ARG A 176 -7.66 23.10 9.92
N THR A 177 -7.98 21.87 9.54
CA THR A 177 -8.59 20.91 10.45
C THR A 177 -7.60 20.42 11.50
N LEU A 178 -6.35 20.14 11.13
CA LEU A 178 -5.29 19.72 12.05
C LEU A 178 -4.95 20.82 13.05
N GLU A 179 -4.86 22.08 12.61
CA GLU A 179 -4.63 23.24 13.49
C GLU A 179 -5.73 23.43 14.53
N LYS A 180 -6.99 23.09 14.19
CA LYS A 180 -8.12 23.12 15.13
C LYS A 180 -8.07 21.99 16.16
N ILE A 181 -7.56 20.80 15.79
CA ILE A 181 -7.51 19.61 16.64
C ILE A 181 -6.25 19.63 17.53
N GLN A 182 -5.15 20.19 17.04
CA GLN A 182 -3.86 20.31 17.75
C GLN A 182 -3.31 21.74 17.61
N PRO A 183 -3.86 22.72 18.34
CA PRO A 183 -3.31 24.06 18.32
C PRO A 183 -1.90 24.03 18.95
N GLY A 184 -0.87 24.26 18.15
CA GLY A 184 0.52 24.37 18.59
C GLY A 184 1.52 23.34 18.03
N CYS A 185 1.13 22.40 17.16
CA CYS A 185 2.06 21.51 16.46
C CYS A 185 2.40 22.00 15.05
N THR A 186 2.83 23.26 14.93
CA THR A 186 3.41 23.79 13.69
C THR A 186 4.88 24.09 13.94
N SER A 187 5.73 23.13 13.63
CA SER A 187 7.17 23.35 13.35
C SER A 187 7.65 22.29 12.36
#